data_f842d1a2ff7924c16ebd7bc3e4f203ec
#
_entry.id   f842d1a2ff7924c16ebd7bc3e4f203ec
#
_cell.length_a   1.000
_cell.length_b   1.000
_cell.length_c   1.000
_cell.angle_alpha   90.00
_cell.angle_beta   90.00
_cell.angle_gamma   90.00
#
_symmetry.space_group_name_H-M   'P 1'
#
loop_
_entity.id
_entity.type
_entity.pdbx_description
1 polymer ?
#
loop_
_entity_poly.entity_id
_entity_poly.type
_entity_poly.pdbx_seq_one_letter_code
_entity_poly.pdbx_strand_id
1 'polypeptide(L)'
;RAYMTENKKDSVIREIDEPDVFLWAIWAIQQYAKEAGVERAKELYAEFVNEILEFISGQKHPDMKVMENGLVFANGRDKAITWMNSTINGKPVVPRSGYIVEFNALWYNALCFYTELTGGIPVEKYDKLIKAMDTSFQDTFVNGYNYLFDSVNGSIVDWSVRPNMIFAVSLPYSPLTRVQKRSVVDIVTKELLTPKGLRSLSPKSEGYRPYYVGPQYERDLAYHQGTAWPWLLGAYLEAYLRVFGKSGVSFAERMLISMEDEMSLHCIGTIPELFDGNPPFTGRGAISFAMNVAAILRVVDLLKKYNAE
;
A
#
# COMPACT_ATOMS: atom_id res chain seq x y z
N ARG A 1 -5.21 -15.15 -0.67
CA ARG A 1 -6.46 -15.83 -0.24
C ARG A 1 -6.35 -16.09 1.26
N ALA A 2 -7.04 -15.30 2.09
CA ALA A 2 -7.22 -15.66 3.49
C ALA A 2 -8.25 -16.78 3.56
N TYR A 3 -7.84 -17.99 3.89
CA TYR A 3 -8.75 -19.07 4.22
C TYR A 3 -9.08 -18.97 5.73
N MET A 4 -10.30 -18.56 6.05
CA MET A 4 -10.84 -18.80 7.37
C MET A 4 -11.21 -20.26 7.47
N THR A 5 -10.44 -21.07 8.18
CA THR A 5 -10.86 -22.42 8.56
C THR A 5 -11.65 -22.34 9.87
N GLU A 6 -12.87 -22.88 9.84
CA GLU A 6 -13.77 -22.97 10.97
C GLU A 6 -13.24 -23.92 12.04
N ASN A 7 -12.35 -23.64 12.85
CA ASN A 7 -12.01 -24.33 14.10
C ASN A 7 -10.52 -24.25 14.45
N LYS A 8 -10.10 -23.17 15.01
CA LYS A 8 -9.07 -23.09 16.06
C LYS A 8 -8.66 -21.63 16.27
N LYS A 9 -8.90 -21.09 17.45
CA LYS A 9 -8.52 -19.72 17.85
C LYS A 9 -7.02 -19.40 17.70
N ASP A 10 -6.15 -20.40 17.58
CA ASP A 10 -4.70 -20.24 17.45
C ASP A 10 -4.16 -20.40 16.01
N SER A 11 -4.99 -20.78 15.04
CA SER A 11 -4.53 -21.12 13.69
C SER A 11 -4.64 -19.98 12.67
N VAL A 12 -5.51 -19.00 12.89
CA VAL A 12 -5.79 -17.93 11.93
C VAL A 12 -4.56 -17.09 11.60
N ILE A 13 -3.73 -16.81 12.59
CA ILE A 13 -2.50 -16.01 12.41
C ILE A 13 -1.39 -16.79 11.71
N ARG A 14 -1.39 -18.12 11.78
CA ARG A 14 -0.32 -18.98 11.22
C ARG A 14 -0.50 -19.35 9.75
N GLU A 15 -1.70 -19.16 9.18
CA GLU A 15 -2.05 -19.60 7.82
C GLU A 15 -2.16 -18.43 6.81
N ILE A 16 -1.83 -17.20 7.18
CA ILE A 16 -1.82 -16.05 6.27
C ILE A 16 -0.50 -16.04 5.51
N ASP A 17 -0.59 -16.26 4.19
CA ASP A 17 0.58 -16.33 3.32
C ASP A 17 1.20 -14.96 3.02
N GLU A 18 0.39 -13.90 2.98
CA GLU A 18 0.85 -12.52 2.74
C GLU A 18 0.91 -11.76 4.07
N PRO A 19 2.11 -11.57 4.63
CA PRO A 19 2.29 -10.94 5.95
C PRO A 19 1.89 -9.46 6.02
N ASP A 20 1.77 -8.75 4.90
CA ASP A 20 1.29 -7.38 4.84
C ASP A 20 -0.17 -7.22 5.29
N VAL A 21 -0.97 -8.30 5.26
CA VAL A 21 -2.37 -8.31 5.73
C VAL A 21 -2.49 -7.82 7.17
N PHE A 22 -1.53 -8.14 8.06
CA PHE A 22 -1.53 -7.67 9.44
C PHE A 22 -1.46 -6.14 9.53
N LEU A 23 -0.60 -5.55 8.72
CA LEU A 23 -0.40 -4.11 8.68
C LEU A 23 -1.59 -3.39 8.02
N TRP A 24 -2.16 -3.98 6.98
CA TRP A 24 -3.38 -3.49 6.34
C TRP A 24 -4.60 -3.57 7.27
N ALA A 25 -4.68 -4.59 8.13
CA ALA A 25 -5.74 -4.70 9.13
C ALA A 25 -5.70 -3.53 10.12
N ILE A 26 -4.50 -3.17 10.61
CA ILE A 26 -4.34 -2.00 11.49
C ILE A 26 -4.71 -0.70 10.77
N TRP A 27 -4.32 -0.54 9.50
CA TRP A 27 -4.74 0.61 8.70
C TRP A 27 -6.26 0.69 8.52
N ALA A 28 -6.94 -0.45 8.30
CA ALA A 28 -8.40 -0.50 8.21
C ALA A 28 -9.08 -0.06 9.52
N ILE A 29 -8.55 -0.50 10.67
CA ILE A 29 -9.01 -0.04 11.99
C ILE A 29 -8.78 1.46 12.16
N GLN A 30 -7.66 1.98 11.68
CA GLN A 30 -7.38 3.42 11.69
C GLN A 30 -8.40 4.21 10.84
N GLN A 31 -8.83 3.67 9.68
CA GLN A 31 -9.91 4.31 8.91
C GLN A 31 -11.25 4.26 9.66
N TYR A 32 -11.56 3.13 10.30
CA TYR A 32 -12.75 3.01 11.16
C TYR A 32 -12.71 4.02 12.32
N ALA A 33 -11.57 4.22 12.97
CA ALA A 33 -11.41 5.18 14.05
C ALA A 33 -11.68 6.63 13.61
N LYS A 34 -11.35 7.00 12.36
CA LYS A 34 -11.66 8.32 11.81
C LYS A 34 -13.15 8.59 11.65
N GLU A 35 -13.94 7.55 11.36
CA GLU A 35 -15.38 7.68 11.13
C GLU A 35 -16.20 7.45 12.40
N ALA A 36 -15.85 6.44 13.19
CA ALA A 36 -16.60 6.04 14.39
C ALA A 36 -16.10 6.69 15.69
N GLY A 37 -14.96 7.37 15.64
CA GLY A 37 -14.27 7.94 16.78
C GLY A 37 -13.22 7.00 17.40
N VAL A 38 -12.14 7.60 17.90
CA VAL A 38 -10.98 6.87 18.46
C VAL A 38 -11.36 6.04 19.68
N GLU A 39 -12.20 6.57 20.58
CA GLU A 39 -12.62 5.85 21.78
C GLU A 39 -13.41 4.56 21.44
N ARG A 40 -14.29 4.63 20.43
CA ARG A 40 -15.01 3.45 19.96
C ARG A 40 -14.08 2.41 19.32
N ALA A 41 -13.12 2.86 18.55
CA ALA A 41 -12.11 1.98 17.96
C ALA A 41 -11.22 1.33 19.03
N LYS A 42 -10.85 2.10 20.07
CA LYS A 42 -10.09 1.61 21.21
C LYS A 42 -10.82 0.48 21.96
N GLU A 43 -12.10 0.69 22.30
CA GLU A 43 -12.91 -0.33 22.96
C GLU A 43 -12.97 -1.66 22.20
N LEU A 44 -13.09 -1.59 20.87
CA LEU A 44 -13.28 -2.76 20.01
C LEU A 44 -11.99 -3.44 19.59
N TYR A 45 -10.91 -2.67 19.36
CA TYR A 45 -9.77 -3.15 18.60
C TYR A 45 -8.41 -2.91 19.24
N ALA A 46 -8.28 -2.18 20.36
CA ALA A 46 -6.96 -1.91 20.94
C ALA A 46 -6.19 -3.17 21.29
N GLU A 47 -6.85 -4.17 21.87
CA GLU A 47 -6.25 -5.47 22.20
C GLU A 47 -5.78 -6.19 20.92
N PHE A 48 -6.63 -6.28 19.91
CA PHE A 48 -6.29 -6.91 18.62
C PHE A 48 -5.11 -6.21 17.90
N VAL A 49 -5.09 -4.88 17.91
CA VAL A 49 -3.96 -4.13 17.35
C VAL A 49 -2.68 -4.43 18.13
N ASN A 50 -2.76 -4.46 19.48
CA ASN A 50 -1.60 -4.80 20.30
C ASN A 50 -1.09 -6.22 20.05
N GLU A 51 -1.99 -7.19 19.90
CA GLU A 51 -1.62 -8.58 19.57
C GLU A 51 -0.82 -8.65 18.25
N ILE A 52 -1.25 -7.94 17.23
CA ILE A 52 -0.51 -7.86 15.95
C ILE A 52 0.87 -7.22 16.17
N LEU A 53 0.94 -6.08 16.87
CA LEU A 53 2.20 -5.40 17.12
C LEU A 53 3.17 -6.27 17.94
N GLU A 54 2.67 -6.97 18.95
CA GLU A 54 3.45 -7.92 19.76
C GLU A 54 3.90 -9.14 18.94
N PHE A 55 3.05 -9.62 18.03
CA PHE A 55 3.40 -10.73 17.14
C PHE A 55 4.56 -10.37 16.21
N ILE A 56 4.52 -9.19 15.60
CA ILE A 56 5.57 -8.70 14.69
C ILE A 56 6.83 -8.33 15.49
N SER A 57 6.72 -7.48 16.51
CA SER A 57 7.87 -6.99 17.28
C SER A 57 8.50 -8.08 18.16
N GLY A 58 7.74 -9.10 18.53
CA GLY A 58 8.23 -10.29 19.26
C GLY A 58 8.90 -11.34 18.37
N GLN A 59 9.17 -11.04 17.10
CA GLN A 59 9.85 -11.94 16.14
C GLN A 59 9.11 -13.28 15.93
N LYS A 60 7.79 -13.29 16.07
CA LYS A 60 7.00 -14.54 16.00
C LYS A 60 6.59 -14.88 14.56
N HIS A 61 6.65 -13.92 13.64
CA HIS A 61 6.33 -14.17 12.23
C HIS A 61 7.53 -14.81 11.52
N PRO A 62 7.33 -15.90 10.74
CA PRO A 62 8.43 -16.60 10.08
C PRO A 62 9.15 -15.76 9.01
N ASP A 63 8.39 -14.91 8.31
CA ASP A 63 8.88 -14.15 7.15
C ASP A 63 9.14 -12.67 7.45
N MET A 64 8.90 -12.18 8.67
CA MET A 64 9.15 -10.80 9.07
C MET A 64 9.97 -10.72 10.35
N LYS A 65 10.92 -9.78 10.40
CA LYS A 65 11.72 -9.49 11.59
C LYS A 65 11.87 -7.99 11.77
N VAL A 66 11.64 -7.51 12.99
CA VAL A 66 11.98 -6.13 13.37
C VAL A 66 13.47 -6.09 13.68
N MET A 67 14.19 -5.22 12.99
CA MET A 67 15.64 -5.06 13.14
C MET A 67 15.96 -4.00 14.20
N GLU A 68 17.23 -3.91 14.64
CA GLU A 68 17.69 -2.95 15.66
C GLU A 68 17.41 -1.50 15.27
N ASN A 69 17.41 -1.18 13.98
CA ASN A 69 17.08 0.13 13.43
C ASN A 69 15.56 0.43 13.40
N GLY A 70 14.73 -0.45 13.94
CA GLY A 70 13.27 -0.32 14.02
C GLY A 70 12.53 -0.77 12.76
N LEU A 71 13.22 -0.96 11.63
CA LEU A 71 12.62 -1.37 10.37
C LEU A 71 12.26 -2.86 10.36
N VAL A 72 11.21 -3.21 9.60
CA VAL A 72 10.84 -4.60 9.32
C VAL A 72 11.60 -5.10 8.10
N PHE A 73 12.36 -6.17 8.30
CA PHE A 73 12.95 -6.98 7.24
C PHE A 73 12.00 -8.12 6.90
N ALA A 74 11.69 -8.33 5.61
CA ALA A 74 10.80 -9.37 5.15
C ALA A 74 11.49 -10.30 4.13
N ASN A 75 11.18 -11.61 4.19
CA ASN A 75 11.80 -12.61 3.31
C ASN A 75 10.80 -13.08 2.24
N GLY A 76 10.85 -12.46 1.08
CA GLY A 76 10.00 -12.77 -0.08
C GLY A 76 10.77 -13.21 -1.32
N ARG A 77 11.97 -13.81 -1.14
CA ARG A 77 12.77 -14.31 -2.27
C ARG A 77 12.07 -15.43 -3.05
N ASP A 78 11.52 -16.39 -2.32
CA ASP A 78 10.96 -17.62 -2.88
C ASP A 78 9.44 -17.71 -2.69
N LYS A 79 8.83 -16.70 -2.11
CA LYS A 79 7.42 -16.64 -1.74
C LYS A 79 6.89 -15.22 -1.95
N ALA A 80 5.71 -15.08 -2.52
CA ALA A 80 5.02 -13.80 -2.58
C ALA A 80 4.56 -13.39 -1.17
N ILE A 81 4.90 -12.20 -0.73
CA ILE A 81 4.63 -11.72 0.65
C ILE A 81 3.91 -10.36 0.68
N THR A 82 3.60 -9.81 -0.49
CA THR A 82 2.93 -8.51 -0.62
C THR A 82 1.76 -8.63 -1.60
N TRP A 83 1.01 -7.55 -1.77
CA TRP A 83 -0.03 -7.45 -2.80
C TRP A 83 0.47 -7.78 -4.22
N MET A 84 1.78 -7.67 -4.48
CA MET A 84 2.42 -8.10 -5.73
C MET A 84 2.66 -9.61 -5.70
N ASN A 85 1.60 -10.39 -5.71
CA ASN A 85 1.59 -11.82 -5.40
C ASN A 85 1.49 -12.77 -6.61
N SER A 86 1.68 -12.28 -7.83
CA SER A 86 1.72 -13.13 -9.02
C SER A 86 2.88 -14.12 -8.95
N THR A 87 2.59 -15.40 -9.22
CA THR A 87 3.57 -16.47 -9.19
C THR A 87 3.56 -17.30 -10.46
N ILE A 88 4.73 -17.78 -10.87
CA ILE A 88 4.89 -18.74 -11.96
C ILE A 88 5.67 -19.94 -11.41
N ASN A 89 5.10 -21.13 -11.56
CA ASN A 89 5.67 -22.37 -11.00
C ASN A 89 6.00 -22.24 -9.50
N GLY A 90 5.13 -21.56 -8.75
CA GLY A 90 5.29 -21.33 -7.31
C GLY A 90 6.33 -20.28 -6.91
N LYS A 91 6.99 -19.63 -7.86
CA LYS A 91 7.94 -18.55 -7.59
C LYS A 91 7.33 -17.18 -7.90
N PRO A 92 7.56 -16.16 -7.07
CA PRO A 92 7.05 -14.82 -7.33
C PRO A 92 7.64 -14.24 -8.63
N VAL A 93 6.77 -13.59 -9.42
CA VAL A 93 7.21 -12.84 -10.62
C VAL A 93 7.96 -11.58 -10.20
N VAL A 94 7.57 -10.99 -9.08
CA VAL A 94 8.25 -9.84 -8.47
C VAL A 94 8.77 -10.27 -7.10
N PRO A 95 9.96 -10.90 -7.04
CA PRO A 95 10.55 -11.29 -5.76
C PRO A 95 10.99 -10.05 -4.99
N ARG A 96 10.47 -9.88 -3.77
CA ARG A 96 10.78 -8.72 -2.90
C ARG A 96 11.25 -9.23 -1.55
N SER A 97 12.48 -8.91 -1.19
CA SER A 97 13.11 -9.36 0.05
C SER A 97 13.99 -8.26 0.62
N GLY A 98 14.05 -8.16 1.92
CA GLY A 98 14.79 -7.11 2.62
C GLY A 98 13.85 -6.11 3.29
N TYR A 99 14.27 -4.86 3.36
CA TYR A 99 13.42 -3.76 3.76
C TYR A 99 12.53 -3.38 2.57
N ILE A 100 11.22 -3.56 2.71
CA ILE A 100 10.20 -3.28 1.69
C ILE A 100 9.52 -1.98 2.07
N VAL A 101 9.39 -1.05 1.11
CA VAL A 101 9.01 0.34 1.39
C VAL A 101 7.61 0.45 2.00
N GLU A 102 6.59 -0.21 1.43
CA GLU A 102 5.23 -0.13 1.97
C GLU A 102 5.06 -0.89 3.29
N PHE A 103 5.81 -1.98 3.52
CA PHE A 103 5.82 -2.63 4.82
C PHE A 103 6.27 -1.66 5.91
N ASN A 104 7.37 -0.97 5.66
CA ASN A 104 7.95 -0.08 6.64
C ASN A 104 7.14 1.21 6.80
N ALA A 105 6.48 1.69 5.75
CA ALA A 105 5.53 2.79 5.84
C ALA A 105 4.30 2.42 6.69
N LEU A 106 3.71 1.24 6.44
CA LEU A 106 2.58 0.72 7.21
C LEU A 106 2.96 0.43 8.67
N TRP A 107 4.16 -0.13 8.90
CA TRP A 107 4.67 -0.43 10.24
C TRP A 107 4.85 0.83 11.07
N TYR A 108 5.51 1.85 10.52
CA TYR A 108 5.64 3.14 11.16
C TYR A 108 4.28 3.75 11.52
N ASN A 109 3.36 3.77 10.55
CA ASN A 109 2.00 4.25 10.76
C ASN A 109 1.25 3.44 11.83
N ALA A 110 1.42 2.12 11.86
CA ALA A 110 0.76 1.26 12.84
C ALA A 110 1.22 1.54 14.27
N LEU A 111 2.53 1.73 14.48
CA LEU A 111 3.09 2.08 15.79
C LEU A 111 2.58 3.45 16.28
N CYS A 112 2.60 4.46 15.41
CA CYS A 112 2.09 5.79 15.73
C CYS A 112 0.59 5.78 16.00
N PHE A 113 -0.19 5.05 15.19
CA PHE A 113 -1.63 4.91 15.39
C PHE A 113 -1.97 4.20 16.71
N TYR A 114 -1.20 3.20 17.12
CA TYR A 114 -1.43 2.55 18.40
C TYR A 114 -1.26 3.53 19.57
N THR A 115 -0.28 4.43 19.50
CA THR A 115 -0.12 5.49 20.51
C THR A 115 -1.34 6.41 20.54
N GLU A 116 -1.86 6.83 19.37
CA GLU A 116 -3.11 7.59 19.27
C GLU A 116 -4.29 6.82 19.88
N LEU A 117 -4.46 5.55 19.47
CA LEU A 117 -5.55 4.66 19.91
C LEU A 117 -5.56 4.46 21.42
N THR A 118 -4.40 4.46 22.08
CA THR A 118 -4.25 4.32 23.53
C THR A 118 -4.30 5.64 24.30
N GLY A 119 -4.73 6.72 23.64
CA GLY A 119 -4.93 8.03 24.29
C GLY A 119 -3.68 8.93 24.31
N GLY A 120 -2.75 8.71 23.39
CA GLY A 120 -1.54 9.51 23.27
C GLY A 120 -0.42 9.15 24.26
N ILE A 121 -0.58 8.09 25.02
CA ILE A 121 0.43 7.61 25.99
C ILE A 121 1.37 6.64 25.24
N PRO A 122 2.64 7.00 25.00
CA PRO A 122 3.57 6.12 24.32
C PRO A 122 3.85 4.85 25.13
N VAL A 123 3.79 3.71 24.46
CA VAL A 123 4.35 2.47 25.01
C VAL A 123 5.86 2.50 24.74
N GLU A 124 6.68 2.43 25.78
CA GLU A 124 8.14 2.62 25.72
C GLU A 124 8.80 1.80 24.60
N LYS A 125 8.42 0.56 24.43
CA LYS A 125 8.91 -0.36 23.40
C LYS A 125 8.65 0.18 21.99
N TYR A 126 7.43 0.67 21.73
CA TYR A 126 7.03 1.17 20.41
C TYR A 126 7.58 2.56 20.15
N ASP A 127 7.66 3.42 21.17
CA ASP A 127 8.26 4.75 21.08
C ASP A 127 9.75 4.67 20.68
N LYS A 128 10.49 3.70 21.22
CA LYS A 128 11.88 3.43 20.81
C LYS A 128 11.98 3.05 19.32
N LEU A 129 11.06 2.21 18.82
CA LEU A 129 11.03 1.82 17.42
C LEU A 129 10.68 3.00 16.51
N ILE A 130 9.66 3.81 16.88
CA ILE A 130 9.28 5.01 16.12
C ILE A 130 10.48 5.95 15.99
N LYS A 131 11.16 6.29 17.11
CA LYS A 131 12.34 7.16 17.12
C LYS A 131 13.51 6.63 16.29
N ALA A 132 13.74 5.33 16.31
CA ALA A 132 14.74 4.72 15.45
C ALA A 132 14.37 4.85 13.96
N MET A 133 13.09 4.64 13.63
CA MET A 133 12.60 4.71 12.26
C MET A 133 12.55 6.13 11.69
N ASP A 134 12.46 7.17 12.50
CA ASP A 134 12.51 8.57 12.03
C ASP A 134 13.76 8.88 11.20
N THR A 135 14.88 8.23 11.53
CA THR A 135 16.14 8.37 10.79
C THR A 135 16.34 7.20 9.83
N SER A 136 16.22 5.97 10.31
CA SER A 136 16.55 4.78 9.53
C SER A 136 15.69 4.59 8.30
N PHE A 137 14.43 5.03 8.32
CA PHE A 137 13.56 4.98 7.15
C PHE A 137 14.10 5.87 6.02
N GLN A 138 14.51 7.08 6.36
CA GLN A 138 15.07 8.01 5.38
C GLN A 138 16.41 7.51 4.86
N ASP A 139 17.31 7.07 5.73
CA ASP A 139 18.63 6.56 5.36
C ASP A 139 18.55 5.30 4.48
N THR A 140 17.50 4.48 4.68
CA THR A 140 17.33 3.24 3.92
C THR A 140 16.64 3.47 2.56
N PHE A 141 15.58 4.28 2.53
CA PHE A 141 14.72 4.33 1.35
C PHE A 141 14.88 5.57 0.49
N VAL A 142 15.31 6.71 1.05
CA VAL A 142 15.37 7.96 0.27
C VAL A 142 16.61 7.97 -0.62
N ASN A 143 16.41 8.09 -1.92
CA ASN A 143 17.48 8.18 -2.91
C ASN A 143 17.94 9.62 -3.17
N GLY A 144 18.97 9.79 -3.99
CA GLY A 144 19.53 11.11 -4.33
C GLY A 144 18.57 12.07 -5.04
N TYR A 145 17.39 11.60 -5.46
CA TYR A 145 16.33 12.39 -6.09
C TYR A 145 15.17 12.68 -5.14
N ASN A 146 15.30 12.36 -3.85
CA ASN A 146 14.28 12.51 -2.81
C ASN A 146 12.98 11.70 -3.02
N TYR A 147 12.99 10.64 -3.84
CA TYR A 147 11.94 9.62 -3.84
C TYR A 147 12.50 8.29 -3.29
N LEU A 148 11.69 7.22 -3.26
CA LEU A 148 12.04 6.03 -2.48
C LEU A 148 12.42 4.85 -3.36
N PHE A 149 13.38 4.05 -2.89
CA PHE A 149 13.61 2.70 -3.39
C PHE A 149 12.42 1.81 -3.08
N ASP A 150 12.14 0.84 -3.95
CA ASP A 150 11.06 -0.13 -3.72
C ASP A 150 11.41 -1.16 -2.63
N SER A 151 12.64 -1.65 -2.65
CA SER A 151 13.20 -2.51 -1.60
C SER A 151 14.71 -2.37 -1.48
N VAL A 152 15.24 -2.68 -0.28
CA VAL A 152 16.67 -2.65 0.02
C VAL A 152 17.07 -3.92 0.78
N ASN A 153 18.05 -4.66 0.27
CA ASN A 153 18.57 -5.87 0.90
C ASN A 153 20.12 -5.86 0.88
N GLY A 154 20.70 -5.30 1.92
CA GLY A 154 22.14 -5.04 1.99
C GLY A 154 22.57 -4.10 0.87
N SER A 155 23.47 -4.56 -0.02
CA SER A 155 23.95 -3.80 -1.18
C SER A 155 23.01 -3.87 -2.39
N ILE A 156 21.98 -4.72 -2.36
CA ILE A 156 21.01 -4.86 -3.44
C ILE A 156 19.87 -3.87 -3.20
N VAL A 157 19.73 -2.92 -4.13
CA VAL A 157 18.73 -1.86 -4.06
C VAL A 157 17.84 -1.90 -5.30
N ASP A 158 16.54 -2.00 -5.11
CA ASP A 158 15.58 -1.93 -6.21
C ASP A 158 15.23 -0.47 -6.52
N TRP A 159 15.73 0.03 -7.65
CA TRP A 159 15.50 1.37 -8.18
C TRP A 159 14.22 1.49 -9.02
N SER A 160 13.49 0.40 -9.19
CA SER A 160 12.27 0.40 -9.98
C SER A 160 11.27 1.41 -9.43
N VAL A 161 10.77 2.29 -10.29
CA VAL A 161 9.68 3.17 -9.91
C VAL A 161 8.39 2.36 -9.92
N ARG A 162 7.91 2.05 -8.71
CA ARG A 162 6.70 1.30 -8.41
C ARG A 162 5.76 2.13 -7.53
N PRO A 163 4.46 1.85 -7.53
CA PRO A 163 3.49 2.65 -6.77
C PRO A 163 3.61 2.49 -5.25
N ASN A 164 4.36 1.51 -4.76
CA ASN A 164 4.45 1.16 -3.34
C ASN A 164 4.94 2.32 -2.47
N MET A 165 5.82 3.18 -3.00
CA MET A 165 6.32 4.34 -2.28
C MET A 165 5.23 5.36 -1.92
N ILE A 166 4.06 5.34 -2.60
CA ILE A 166 2.98 6.29 -2.35
C ILE A 166 2.37 6.12 -0.97
N PHE A 167 2.42 4.91 -0.40
CA PHE A 167 1.91 4.64 0.93
C PHE A 167 2.68 5.40 2.02
N ALA A 168 3.99 5.63 1.83
CA ALA A 168 4.76 6.47 2.76
C ALA A 168 4.29 7.94 2.78
N VAL A 169 3.47 8.38 1.81
CA VAL A 169 2.90 9.73 1.76
C VAL A 169 1.41 9.74 2.10
N SER A 170 0.65 8.73 1.67
CA SER A 170 -0.81 8.68 1.87
C SER A 170 -1.22 8.31 3.29
N LEU A 171 -0.38 7.59 4.02
CA LEU A 171 -0.66 7.22 5.40
C LEU A 171 -0.66 8.44 6.34
N PRO A 172 -1.49 8.45 7.40
CA PRO A 172 -1.56 9.56 8.36
C PRO A 172 -0.22 9.89 9.01
N TYR A 173 0.53 8.87 9.39
CA TYR A 173 1.85 9.00 9.97
C TYR A 173 2.93 8.60 8.98
N SER A 174 3.95 9.43 8.83
CA SER A 174 4.99 9.27 7.83
C SER A 174 6.31 9.88 8.29
N PRO A 175 7.43 9.17 8.22
CA PRO A 175 8.74 9.68 8.61
C PRO A 175 9.38 10.59 7.54
N LEU A 176 8.67 10.88 6.44
CA LEU A 176 9.18 11.67 5.33
C LEU A 176 9.03 13.18 5.57
N THR A 177 10.01 13.95 5.15
CA THR A 177 9.93 15.41 5.08
C THR A 177 8.95 15.87 3.99
N ARG A 178 8.53 17.14 4.07
CA ARG A 178 7.63 17.73 3.05
C ARG A 178 8.22 17.67 1.63
N VAL A 179 9.53 17.87 1.49
CA VAL A 179 10.23 17.81 0.21
C VAL A 179 10.20 16.39 -0.35
N GLN A 180 10.49 15.40 0.46
CA GLN A 180 10.46 13.98 0.05
C GLN A 180 9.05 13.55 -0.34
N LYS A 181 8.02 13.91 0.45
CA LYS A 181 6.61 13.65 0.12
C LYS A 181 6.24 14.22 -1.24
N ARG A 182 6.66 15.44 -1.53
CA ARG A 182 6.44 16.08 -2.82
C ARG A 182 7.14 15.32 -3.95
N SER A 183 8.41 14.97 -3.78
CA SER A 183 9.18 14.25 -4.80
C SER A 183 8.60 12.86 -5.10
N VAL A 184 8.08 12.16 -4.08
CA VAL A 184 7.37 10.88 -4.26
C VAL A 184 6.11 11.09 -5.10
N VAL A 185 5.28 12.08 -4.78
CA VAL A 185 4.06 12.35 -5.57
C VAL A 185 4.43 12.73 -7.00
N ASP A 186 5.44 13.58 -7.20
CA ASP A 186 5.85 14.03 -8.53
C ASP A 186 6.36 12.87 -9.39
N ILE A 187 7.20 11.97 -8.87
CA ILE A 187 7.70 10.82 -9.64
C ILE A 187 6.59 9.82 -9.96
N VAL A 188 5.70 9.53 -9.02
CA VAL A 188 4.55 8.64 -9.22
C VAL A 188 3.60 9.23 -10.28
N THR A 189 3.32 10.53 -10.22
CA THR A 189 2.52 11.23 -11.24
C THR A 189 3.14 11.08 -12.63
N LYS A 190 4.44 11.34 -12.73
CA LYS A 190 5.16 11.36 -14.00
C LYS A 190 5.27 9.98 -14.65
N GLU A 191 5.55 8.95 -13.86
CA GLU A 191 5.92 7.63 -14.39
C GLU A 191 4.76 6.62 -14.36
N LEU A 192 3.86 6.74 -13.39
CA LEU A 192 2.89 5.68 -13.11
C LEU A 192 1.44 6.07 -13.36
N LEU A 193 1.09 7.36 -13.27
CA LEU A 193 -0.30 7.77 -13.39
C LEU A 193 -0.86 7.50 -14.79
N THR A 194 -2.03 6.90 -14.84
CA THR A 194 -2.87 6.72 -16.02
C THR A 194 -4.27 7.24 -15.74
N PRO A 195 -5.13 7.43 -16.75
CA PRO A 195 -6.53 7.77 -16.51
C PRO A 195 -7.30 6.72 -15.69
N LYS A 196 -6.79 5.48 -15.60
CA LYS A 196 -7.49 4.32 -15.01
C LYS A 196 -6.81 3.77 -13.73
N GLY A 197 -5.83 4.45 -13.18
CA GLY A 197 -5.11 4.03 -11.97
C GLY A 197 -3.61 4.24 -12.07
N LEU A 198 -2.85 3.63 -11.16
CA LEU A 198 -1.40 3.67 -11.22
C LEU A 198 -0.85 2.39 -11.85
N ARG A 199 0.11 2.55 -12.76
CA ARG A 199 0.92 1.43 -13.25
C ARG A 199 1.67 0.78 -12.10
N SER A 200 1.77 -0.53 -12.13
CA SER A 200 2.53 -1.32 -11.15
C SER A 200 4.05 -1.25 -11.37
N LEU A 201 4.50 -0.76 -12.53
CA LEU A 201 5.90 -0.54 -12.88
C LEU A 201 6.00 0.60 -13.90
N SER A 202 7.06 1.41 -13.80
CA SER A 202 7.35 2.46 -14.78
C SER A 202 7.62 1.88 -16.17
N PRO A 203 7.12 2.54 -17.25
CA PRO A 203 7.46 2.17 -18.64
C PRO A 203 8.95 2.21 -18.98
N LYS A 204 9.76 2.85 -18.15
CA LYS A 204 11.22 2.93 -18.33
C LYS A 204 11.98 1.78 -17.69
N SER A 205 11.30 0.96 -16.88
CA SER A 205 11.93 -0.16 -16.18
C SER A 205 12.05 -1.37 -17.09
N GLU A 206 13.12 -2.11 -16.92
CA GLU A 206 13.29 -3.42 -17.54
C GLU A 206 12.14 -4.35 -17.10
N GLY A 207 11.66 -5.18 -17.99
CA GLY A 207 10.53 -6.09 -17.71
C GLY A 207 9.15 -5.43 -17.73
N TYR A 208 9.01 -4.17 -18.16
CA TYR A 208 7.71 -3.51 -18.32
C TYR A 208 6.79 -4.26 -19.30
N ARG A 209 5.61 -4.65 -18.83
CA ARG A 209 4.59 -5.42 -19.56
C ARG A 209 3.22 -4.79 -19.32
N PRO A 210 2.80 -3.84 -20.18
CA PRO A 210 1.58 -3.06 -19.94
C PRO A 210 0.27 -3.80 -20.25
N TYR A 211 0.30 -4.90 -20.99
CA TYR A 211 -0.90 -5.56 -21.50
C TYR A 211 -1.16 -6.89 -20.78
N TYR A 212 -2.35 -7.01 -20.16
CA TYR A 212 -2.80 -8.23 -19.50
C TYR A 212 -3.61 -9.10 -20.46
N VAL A 213 -2.91 -9.73 -21.42
CA VAL A 213 -3.48 -10.49 -22.53
C VAL A 213 -2.75 -11.81 -22.76
N GLY A 214 -3.34 -12.69 -23.57
CA GLY A 214 -2.73 -13.96 -23.94
C GLY A 214 -2.99 -15.11 -22.95
N PRO A 215 -2.19 -16.18 -23.01
CA PRO A 215 -2.30 -17.33 -22.10
C PRO A 215 -1.96 -16.94 -20.66
N GLN A 216 -2.30 -17.82 -19.70
CA GLN A 216 -2.13 -17.57 -18.26
C GLN A 216 -0.70 -17.12 -17.91
N TYR A 217 0.31 -17.81 -18.46
CA TYR A 217 1.71 -17.47 -18.21
C TYR A 217 2.05 -16.01 -18.56
N GLU A 218 1.60 -15.52 -19.71
CA GLU A 218 1.85 -14.13 -20.14
C GLU A 218 1.10 -13.13 -19.25
N ARG A 219 -0.11 -13.46 -18.84
CA ARG A 219 -0.89 -12.64 -17.92
C ARG A 219 -0.24 -12.58 -16.54
N ASP A 220 0.24 -13.70 -16.01
CA ASP A 220 0.93 -13.73 -14.71
C ASP A 220 2.21 -12.90 -14.73
N LEU A 221 2.96 -12.92 -15.84
CA LEU A 221 4.13 -12.04 -16.03
C LEU A 221 3.76 -10.55 -16.06
N ALA A 222 2.60 -10.20 -16.63
CA ALA A 222 2.18 -8.80 -16.75
C ALA A 222 1.53 -8.24 -15.49
N TYR A 223 0.97 -9.09 -14.64
CA TYR A 223 0.02 -8.73 -13.58
C TYR A 223 0.51 -7.62 -12.65
N HIS A 224 1.79 -7.60 -12.29
CA HIS A 224 2.41 -6.54 -11.49
C HIS A 224 3.64 -5.89 -12.17
N GLN A 225 3.70 -5.96 -13.50
CA GLN A 225 4.85 -5.48 -14.28
C GLN A 225 4.48 -4.39 -15.29
N GLY A 226 3.44 -3.61 -15.00
CA GLY A 226 3.09 -2.47 -15.85
C GLY A 226 1.59 -2.24 -16.04
N THR A 227 0.73 -3.19 -15.66
CA THR A 227 -0.72 -3.00 -15.60
C THR A 227 -1.10 -1.89 -14.64
N ALA A 228 -2.21 -1.20 -14.89
CA ALA A 228 -2.71 -0.11 -14.06
C ALA A 228 -3.79 -0.60 -13.08
N TRP A 229 -3.68 -0.16 -11.82
CA TRP A 229 -4.52 -0.61 -10.72
C TRP A 229 -5.33 0.53 -10.13
N PRO A 230 -6.69 0.50 -10.24
CA PRO A 230 -7.54 1.58 -9.71
C PRO A 230 -7.47 1.75 -8.19
N TRP A 231 -7.31 0.68 -7.40
CA TRP A 231 -7.25 0.82 -5.94
C TRP A 231 -6.07 1.67 -5.45
N LEU A 232 -4.98 1.68 -6.21
CA LEU A 232 -3.82 2.52 -5.94
C LEU A 232 -4.11 4.01 -6.18
N LEU A 233 -5.09 4.33 -7.04
CA LEU A 233 -5.53 5.69 -7.26
C LEU A 233 -6.06 6.32 -5.97
N GLY A 234 -6.72 5.54 -5.12
CA GLY A 234 -7.17 5.99 -3.81
C GLY A 234 -6.04 6.51 -2.93
N ALA A 235 -4.98 5.70 -2.78
CA ALA A 235 -3.79 6.11 -2.02
C ALA A 235 -3.06 7.29 -2.68
N TYR A 236 -2.96 7.30 -4.00
CA TYR A 236 -2.33 8.38 -4.75
C TYR A 236 -3.07 9.71 -4.56
N LEU A 237 -4.38 9.74 -4.71
CA LEU A 237 -5.16 10.97 -4.58
C LEU A 237 -5.15 11.48 -3.13
N GLU A 238 -5.16 10.60 -2.13
CA GLU A 238 -4.95 11.02 -0.75
C GLU A 238 -3.56 11.64 -0.55
N ALA A 239 -2.50 11.00 -1.06
CA ALA A 239 -1.16 11.55 -1.00
C ALA A 239 -1.06 12.91 -1.73
N TYR A 240 -1.69 13.01 -2.89
CA TYR A 240 -1.75 14.25 -3.68
C TYR A 240 -2.42 15.38 -2.89
N LEU A 241 -3.57 15.13 -2.29
CA LEU A 241 -4.29 16.10 -1.48
C LEU A 241 -3.51 16.48 -0.20
N ARG A 242 -2.79 15.54 0.44
CA ARG A 242 -1.92 15.86 1.58
C ARG A 242 -0.77 16.80 1.21
N VAL A 243 -0.25 16.69 -0.01
CA VAL A 243 0.86 17.54 -0.49
C VAL A 243 0.38 18.90 -0.98
N PHE A 244 -0.75 18.94 -1.70
CA PHE A 244 -1.22 20.14 -2.39
C PHE A 244 -2.41 20.84 -1.70
N GLY A 245 -3.05 20.19 -0.74
CA GLY A 245 -4.23 20.74 -0.06
C GLY A 245 -5.37 21.06 -1.03
N LYS A 246 -6.07 22.13 -0.79
CA LYS A 246 -7.19 22.60 -1.62
C LYS A 246 -6.85 22.80 -3.10
N SER A 247 -5.60 23.16 -3.43
CA SER A 247 -5.19 23.32 -4.82
C SER A 247 -5.18 22.00 -5.61
N GLY A 248 -5.17 20.86 -4.91
CA GLY A 248 -5.22 19.53 -5.50
C GLY A 248 -6.63 19.01 -5.81
N VAL A 249 -7.68 19.62 -5.25
CA VAL A 249 -9.06 19.11 -5.30
C VAL A 249 -9.56 18.96 -6.73
N SER A 250 -9.44 20.00 -7.55
CA SER A 250 -9.91 19.96 -8.94
C SER A 250 -9.20 18.89 -9.79
N PHE A 251 -7.95 18.59 -9.50
CA PHE A 251 -7.24 17.49 -10.15
C PHE A 251 -7.82 16.14 -9.70
N ALA A 252 -8.02 15.94 -8.42
CA ALA A 252 -8.57 14.69 -7.88
C ALA A 252 -10.00 14.42 -8.39
N GLU A 253 -10.84 15.45 -8.49
CA GLU A 253 -12.18 15.36 -9.08
C GLU A 253 -12.13 14.90 -10.55
N ARG A 254 -11.24 15.48 -11.37
CA ARG A 254 -11.08 15.05 -12.77
C ARG A 254 -10.62 13.60 -12.91
N MET A 255 -9.79 13.14 -11.99
CA MET A 255 -9.36 11.73 -11.99
C MET A 255 -10.52 10.78 -11.65
N LEU A 256 -11.46 11.18 -10.78
CA LEU A 256 -12.67 10.39 -10.50
C LEU A 256 -13.61 10.35 -11.70
N ILE A 257 -13.85 11.50 -12.36
CA ILE A 257 -14.70 11.58 -13.56
C ILE A 257 -14.21 10.59 -14.63
N SER A 258 -12.89 10.43 -14.79
CA SER A 258 -12.34 9.48 -15.77
C SER A 258 -12.70 8.00 -15.49
N MET A 259 -13.21 7.69 -14.30
CA MET A 259 -13.66 6.34 -13.91
C MET A 259 -15.16 6.13 -14.10
N GLU A 260 -15.97 7.18 -14.30
CA GLU A 260 -17.43 7.06 -14.41
C GLU A 260 -17.87 6.18 -15.59
N ASP A 261 -17.24 6.35 -16.75
CA ASP A 261 -17.54 5.57 -17.94
C ASP A 261 -17.31 4.06 -17.70
N GLU A 262 -16.31 3.69 -16.91
CA GLU A 262 -16.00 2.29 -16.61
C GLU A 262 -17.10 1.60 -15.80
N MET A 263 -17.87 2.37 -15.03
CA MET A 263 -18.99 1.83 -14.21
C MET A 263 -20.17 1.34 -15.06
N SER A 264 -20.14 1.55 -16.36
CA SER A 264 -21.18 1.07 -17.30
C SER A 264 -20.63 0.12 -18.38
N LEU A 265 -19.29 -0.02 -18.52
CA LEU A 265 -18.69 -0.77 -19.64
C LEU A 265 -18.57 -2.28 -19.38
N HIS A 266 -18.16 -2.67 -18.17
CA HIS A 266 -17.91 -4.08 -17.85
C HIS A 266 -19.02 -4.69 -16.99
N CYS A 267 -19.46 -3.97 -15.97
CA CYS A 267 -20.57 -4.34 -15.11
C CYS A 267 -21.14 -3.07 -14.49
N ILE A 268 -22.47 -2.96 -14.36
CA ILE A 268 -23.13 -1.75 -13.89
C ILE A 268 -22.75 -1.44 -12.44
N GLY A 269 -22.28 -0.22 -12.19
CA GLY A 269 -21.96 0.29 -10.86
C GLY A 269 -20.68 -0.29 -10.25
N THR A 270 -19.77 -0.85 -11.05
CA THR A 270 -18.52 -1.42 -10.56
C THR A 270 -17.34 -1.12 -11.50
N ILE A 271 -16.15 -1.50 -11.06
CA ILE A 271 -14.89 -1.23 -11.74
C ILE A 271 -14.13 -2.57 -11.87
N PRO A 272 -13.55 -2.89 -13.05
CA PRO A 272 -12.76 -4.10 -13.24
C PRO A 272 -11.51 -4.10 -12.38
N GLU A 273 -10.90 -5.27 -12.22
CA GLU A 273 -9.76 -5.49 -11.33
C GLU A 273 -8.55 -4.62 -11.67
N LEU A 274 -8.18 -4.58 -12.93
CA LEU A 274 -7.03 -3.83 -13.42
C LEU A 274 -7.27 -3.37 -14.86
N PHE A 275 -6.37 -2.53 -15.36
CA PHE A 275 -6.37 -2.06 -16.74
C PHE A 275 -5.02 -2.32 -17.41
N ASP A 276 -5.03 -2.43 -18.73
CA ASP A 276 -3.78 -2.35 -19.49
C ASP A 276 -3.06 -1.03 -19.15
N GLY A 277 -1.74 -1.08 -18.96
CA GLY A 277 -0.97 0.10 -18.54
C GLY A 277 -0.72 1.13 -19.65
N ASN A 278 -0.99 0.77 -20.90
CA ASN A 278 -0.88 1.65 -22.07
C ASN A 278 -2.22 1.78 -22.80
N PRO A 279 -2.41 2.85 -23.60
CA PRO A 279 -3.61 3.01 -24.40
C PRO A 279 -3.95 1.76 -25.24
N PRO A 280 -5.23 1.43 -25.36
CA PRO A 280 -6.42 2.20 -24.95
C PRO A 280 -6.84 2.04 -23.49
N PHE A 281 -6.01 1.47 -22.59
CA PHE A 281 -6.31 1.24 -21.17
C PHE A 281 -7.54 0.35 -20.97
N THR A 282 -7.55 -0.79 -21.64
CA THR A 282 -8.68 -1.73 -21.58
C THR A 282 -8.77 -2.39 -20.20
N GLY A 283 -9.99 -2.46 -19.63
CA GLY A 283 -10.26 -3.17 -18.38
C GLY A 283 -10.00 -4.68 -18.51
N ARG A 284 -9.40 -5.27 -17.50
CA ARG A 284 -8.95 -6.68 -17.46
C ARG A 284 -9.20 -7.29 -16.09
N GLY A 285 -8.92 -8.60 -16.00
CA GLY A 285 -9.10 -9.37 -14.78
C GLY A 285 -10.57 -9.63 -14.43
N ALA A 286 -10.91 -9.60 -13.15
CA ALA A 286 -12.28 -9.72 -12.69
C ALA A 286 -13.10 -8.50 -13.16
N ILE A 287 -14.31 -8.74 -13.65
CA ILE A 287 -15.20 -7.68 -14.17
C ILE A 287 -15.73 -6.72 -13.09
N SER A 288 -15.68 -7.15 -11.82
CA SER A 288 -16.08 -6.39 -10.63
C SER A 288 -15.09 -6.66 -9.51
N PHE A 289 -14.47 -5.62 -8.98
CA PHE A 289 -13.43 -5.75 -7.97
C PHE A 289 -13.68 -4.81 -6.79
N ALA A 290 -14.04 -5.38 -5.64
CA ALA A 290 -14.48 -4.64 -4.46
C ALA A 290 -13.43 -3.64 -3.94
N MET A 291 -12.14 -3.99 -3.99
CA MET A 291 -11.07 -3.09 -3.57
C MET A 291 -11.04 -1.78 -4.37
N ASN A 292 -11.26 -1.86 -5.69
CA ASN A 292 -11.28 -0.68 -6.55
C ASN A 292 -12.48 0.22 -6.23
N VAL A 293 -13.67 -0.39 -6.08
CA VAL A 293 -14.88 0.37 -5.70
C VAL A 293 -14.70 1.04 -4.35
N ALA A 294 -14.20 0.32 -3.34
CA ALA A 294 -13.94 0.87 -2.01
C ALA A 294 -12.92 2.03 -2.03
N ALA A 295 -11.84 1.90 -2.82
CA ALA A 295 -10.84 2.96 -2.96
C ALA A 295 -11.44 4.24 -3.58
N ILE A 296 -12.27 4.10 -4.62
CA ILE A 296 -12.94 5.25 -5.26
C ILE A 296 -13.95 5.90 -4.30
N LEU A 297 -14.79 5.12 -3.61
CA LEU A 297 -15.72 5.65 -2.62
C LEU A 297 -15.00 6.42 -1.51
N ARG A 298 -13.86 5.92 -1.06
CA ARG A 298 -13.03 6.60 -0.08
C ARG A 298 -12.49 7.95 -0.59
N VAL A 299 -12.12 8.05 -1.86
CA VAL A 299 -11.70 9.33 -2.45
C VAL A 299 -12.87 10.32 -2.54
N VAL A 300 -14.07 9.85 -2.90
CA VAL A 300 -15.28 10.69 -2.90
C VAL A 300 -15.53 11.28 -1.51
N ASP A 301 -15.41 10.48 -0.45
CA ASP A 301 -15.58 10.96 0.92
C ASP A 301 -14.47 11.95 1.33
N LEU A 302 -13.23 11.66 0.95
CA LEU A 302 -12.10 12.56 1.19
C LEU A 302 -12.32 13.94 0.52
N LEU A 303 -12.78 13.96 -0.73
CA LEU A 303 -13.07 15.20 -1.45
C LEU A 303 -14.21 16.01 -0.79
N LYS A 304 -15.25 15.34 -0.28
CA LYS A 304 -16.31 16.03 0.49
C LYS A 304 -15.73 16.77 1.69
N LYS A 305 -14.79 16.15 2.43
CA LYS A 305 -14.13 16.76 3.57
C LYS A 305 -13.30 17.99 3.16
N TYR A 306 -12.51 17.88 2.09
CA TYR A 306 -11.70 19.01 1.57
C TYR A 306 -12.53 20.16 0.99
N ASN A 307 -13.73 19.89 0.46
CA ASN A 307 -14.64 20.92 -0.04
C ASN A 307 -15.42 21.62 1.10
N ALA A 308 -15.57 20.97 2.25
CA ALA A 308 -16.27 21.52 3.41
C ALA A 308 -15.37 22.45 4.28
N GLU A 309 -14.07 22.30 4.20
CA GLU A 309 -13.07 23.17 4.84
C GLU A 309 -12.81 24.47 4.02
#